data_0a555456e3c4121bdafcca292f184f86
#
_entry.id   0a555456e3c4121bdafcca292f184f86
#
_cell.length_a   1.000
_cell.length_b   1.000
_cell.length_c   1.000
_cell.angle_alpha   90.00
_cell.angle_beta   90.00
_cell.angle_gamma   90.00
#
_symmetry.space_group_name_H-M   'P 1'
#
loop_
_entity.id
_entity.type
_entity.pdbx_description
1 polymer ?
#
loop_
_entity_poly.entity_id
_entity_poly.type
_entity_poly.pdbx_seq_one_letter_code
_entity_poly.pdbx_strand_id
1 'polypeptide(L)'
;MSFQNVEDRRKHKRILLPEHQFLVCKGLDPKFEGKVSVIGTGGLFVRTRHALSMGQTLRLGIEDPSLTFEVQCTVRDINEKGAGVEFAALDQPQQRILQEFLRTLRP
;
A
#
# COMPACT_ATOMS: atom_id res chain seq x y z
N MET A 1 22.26 6.28 13.54
CA MET A 1 21.69 5.52 14.34
C MET A 1 20.30 5.78 14.64
N SER A 2 19.95 6.92 15.01
CA SER A 2 18.64 7.13 15.44
C SER A 2 17.59 6.94 14.39
N PHE A 3 17.91 7.13 13.09
CA PHE A 3 16.93 6.90 12.17
C PHE A 3 16.62 5.47 11.93
N GLN A 4 17.52 4.60 12.23
CA GLN A 4 17.23 3.22 12.24
C GLN A 4 16.27 2.88 13.34
N ASN A 5 16.40 3.52 14.48
CA ASN A 5 15.46 3.30 15.56
C ASN A 5 14.06 3.72 15.18
N VAL A 6 13.94 4.77 14.39
CA VAL A 6 12.62 5.18 13.93
C VAL A 6 12.01 4.09 13.06
N GLU A 7 12.82 3.51 12.18
CA GLU A 7 12.33 2.40 11.37
C GLU A 7 11.94 1.22 12.22
N ASP A 8 12.74 0.90 13.21
CA ASP A 8 12.49 -0.25 14.05
C ASP A 8 11.22 -0.11 14.88
N ARG A 9 10.74 1.09 15.09
CA ARG A 9 9.50 1.30 15.84
C ARG A 9 8.27 0.93 15.04
N ARG A 10 8.40 0.77 13.74
CA ARG A 10 7.26 0.41 12.93
C ARG A 10 6.93 -1.04 13.16
N LYS A 11 5.66 -1.32 13.31
CA LYS A 11 5.20 -2.70 13.41
C LYS A 11 5.35 -3.44 12.12
N HIS A 12 5.37 -2.71 11.00
CA HIS A 12 5.35 -3.32 9.68
C HIS A 12 6.47 -2.75 8.85
N LYS A 13 7.24 -3.63 8.24
CA LYS A 13 8.30 -3.21 7.34
C LYS A 13 7.70 -2.78 6.01
N ARG A 14 8.38 -1.85 5.37
CA ARG A 14 7.93 -1.30 4.10
C ARG A 14 8.97 -1.53 3.05
N ILE A 15 8.51 -1.78 1.83
CA ILE A 15 9.36 -1.96 0.68
C ILE A 15 9.13 -0.79 -0.25
N LEU A 16 10.21 -0.08 -0.59
CA LEU A 16 10.15 1.01 -1.54
C LEU A 16 10.42 0.43 -2.91
N LEU A 17 9.50 0.66 -3.83
CA LEU A 17 9.61 0.13 -5.18
C LEU A 17 10.29 1.14 -6.08
N PRO A 18 11.21 0.71 -6.95
CA PRO A 18 11.72 1.61 -7.97
C PRO A 18 10.59 2.02 -8.90
N GLU A 19 10.74 3.16 -9.52
CA GLU A 19 9.65 3.73 -10.31
C GLU A 19 9.17 2.77 -11.40
N HIS A 20 10.07 2.06 -12.03
CA HIS A 20 9.70 1.15 -13.10
C HIS A 20 9.03 -0.13 -12.58
N GLN A 21 8.96 -0.31 -11.26
CA GLN A 21 8.32 -1.47 -10.66
C GLN A 21 7.11 -1.09 -9.81
N PHE A 22 6.62 0.12 -9.96
CA PHE A 22 5.39 0.50 -9.26
C PHE A 22 4.25 -0.40 -9.69
N LEU A 23 3.41 -0.77 -8.73
CA LEU A 23 2.29 -1.66 -9.00
C LEU A 23 1.08 -0.87 -9.43
N VAL A 24 0.36 -1.38 -10.42
CA VAL A 24 -0.89 -0.75 -10.82
C VAL A 24 -1.93 -0.96 -9.73
N CYS A 25 -2.61 0.10 -9.35
CA CYS A 25 -3.59 0.07 -8.28
C CYS A 25 -4.83 0.81 -8.74
N LYS A 26 -5.99 0.24 -8.45
CA LYS A 26 -7.26 0.89 -8.76
C LYS A 26 -8.06 1.08 -7.50
N GLY A 27 -8.61 2.28 -7.34
CA GLY A 27 -9.63 2.49 -6.35
C GLY A 27 -10.91 1.85 -6.84
N LEU A 28 -11.50 1.02 -6.00
CA LEU A 28 -12.74 0.34 -6.33
C LEU A 28 -13.93 1.11 -5.79
N ASP A 29 -13.72 1.79 -4.66
CA ASP A 29 -14.73 2.61 -4.04
C ASP A 29 -14.01 3.62 -3.15
N PRO A 30 -13.89 4.89 -3.56
CA PRO A 30 -14.28 5.45 -4.86
C PRO A 30 -13.38 4.95 -5.99
N LYS A 31 -13.83 5.12 -7.21
CA LYS A 31 -13.06 4.68 -8.37
C LYS A 31 -12.01 5.70 -8.74
N PHE A 32 -10.77 5.24 -8.86
CA PHE A 32 -9.68 6.08 -9.34
C PHE A 32 -8.53 5.17 -9.74
N GLU A 33 -7.51 5.75 -10.38
CA GLU A 33 -6.32 5.00 -10.78
C GLU A 33 -5.12 5.55 -10.05
N GLY A 34 -4.17 4.67 -9.79
CA GLY A 34 -2.94 5.06 -9.17
C GLY A 34 -1.89 3.97 -9.28
N LYS A 35 -0.74 4.24 -8.66
CA LYS A 35 0.35 3.28 -8.63
C LYS A 35 0.91 3.21 -7.23
N VAL A 36 1.23 2.00 -6.81
CA VAL A 36 1.80 1.77 -5.49
C VAL A 36 3.30 1.93 -5.58
N SER A 37 3.86 2.82 -4.79
CA SER A 37 5.29 3.04 -4.75
C SER A 37 5.94 2.51 -3.49
N VAL A 38 5.18 2.28 -2.43
CA VAL A 38 5.68 1.71 -1.19
C VAL A 38 4.62 0.73 -0.71
N ILE A 39 5.04 -0.44 -0.27
CA ILE A 39 4.08 -1.42 0.25
C ILE A 39 4.70 -2.20 1.39
N GLY A 40 3.89 -2.53 2.38
CA GLY A 40 4.29 -3.36 3.51
C GLY A 40 3.10 -4.16 3.99
N THR A 41 3.27 -4.82 5.12
CA THR A 41 2.19 -5.66 5.66
C THR A 41 1.09 -4.85 6.31
N GLY A 42 1.34 -3.58 6.61
CA GLY A 42 0.34 -2.72 7.27
C GLY A 42 -0.32 -1.71 6.37
N GLY A 43 0.20 -1.48 5.17
CA GLY A 43 -0.37 -0.48 4.30
C GLY A 43 0.51 -0.22 3.09
N LEU A 44 0.16 0.81 2.33
CA LEU A 44 0.90 1.16 1.14
C LEU A 44 0.78 2.66 0.88
N PHE A 45 1.61 3.15 -0.03
CA PHE A 45 1.48 4.50 -0.55
C PHE A 45 1.03 4.42 -1.99
N VAL A 46 -0.09 5.06 -2.30
CA VAL A 46 -0.61 5.10 -3.66
C VAL A 46 -0.38 6.48 -4.24
N ARG A 47 0.29 6.52 -5.38
CA ARG A 47 0.51 7.76 -6.12
C ARG A 47 -0.67 7.96 -7.03
N THR A 48 -1.36 9.07 -6.86
CA THR A 48 -2.56 9.34 -7.62
C THR A 48 -2.83 10.84 -7.63
N ARG A 49 -3.50 11.30 -8.66
CA ARG A 49 -3.97 12.68 -8.72
C ARG A 49 -5.38 12.82 -8.18
N HIS A 50 -6.01 11.71 -7.88
CA HIS A 50 -7.36 11.74 -7.32
C HIS A 50 -7.33 12.36 -5.93
N ALA A 51 -8.25 13.27 -5.65
CA ALA A 51 -8.29 13.93 -4.36
C ALA A 51 -8.84 12.99 -3.31
N LEU A 52 -8.05 12.75 -2.27
CA LEU A 52 -8.43 11.91 -1.14
C LEU A 52 -8.37 12.74 0.13
N SER A 53 -9.09 12.30 1.16
CA SER A 53 -9.17 13.01 2.42
C SER A 53 -8.60 12.17 3.54
N MET A 54 -8.00 12.84 4.52
CA MET A 54 -7.51 12.15 5.71
C MET A 54 -8.67 11.43 6.41
N GLY A 55 -8.42 10.19 6.79
CA GLY A 55 -9.43 9.38 7.46
C GLY A 55 -10.44 8.72 6.54
N GLN A 56 -10.35 9.00 5.25
CA GLN A 56 -11.29 8.43 4.29
C GLN A 56 -11.07 6.92 4.16
N THR A 57 -12.16 6.17 4.08
CA THR A 57 -12.10 4.73 3.85
C THR A 57 -12.13 4.46 2.36
N LEU A 58 -11.23 3.59 1.93
CA LEU A 58 -11.12 3.23 0.51
C LEU A 58 -11.14 1.72 0.36
N ARG A 59 -11.51 1.29 -0.83
CA ARG A 59 -11.28 -0.09 -1.24
C ARG A 59 -10.36 -0.04 -2.44
N LEU A 60 -9.25 -0.75 -2.34
CA LEU A 60 -8.23 -0.75 -3.39
C LEU A 60 -8.01 -2.14 -3.92
N GLY A 61 -7.72 -2.22 -5.22
CA GLY A 61 -7.30 -3.45 -5.85
C GLY A 61 -5.94 -3.28 -6.46
N ILE A 62 -5.03 -4.19 -6.19
CA ILE A 62 -3.71 -4.20 -6.81
C ILE A 62 -3.80 -5.15 -7.99
N GLU A 63 -3.40 -4.66 -9.17
CA GLU A 63 -3.41 -5.45 -10.39
C GLU A 63 -2.00 -5.83 -10.77
N ASP A 64 -1.68 -7.09 -10.58
CA ASP A 64 -0.38 -7.62 -10.91
C ASP A 64 -0.58 -9.07 -11.32
N PRO A 65 0.11 -9.56 -12.36
CA PRO A 65 -0.08 -10.95 -12.77
C PRO A 65 0.17 -11.97 -11.67
N SER A 66 1.03 -11.64 -10.71
CA SER A 66 1.33 -12.56 -9.63
C SER A 66 0.52 -12.28 -8.37
N LEU A 67 -0.37 -11.29 -8.38
CA LEU A 67 -1.12 -10.93 -7.18
C LEU A 67 -2.48 -10.36 -7.54
N THR A 68 -3.53 -10.99 -7.01
CA THR A 68 -4.86 -10.42 -7.03
C THR A 68 -5.20 -10.08 -5.59
N PHE A 69 -5.25 -8.79 -5.27
CA PHE A 69 -5.37 -8.38 -3.89
C PHE A 69 -6.30 -7.18 -3.80
N GLU A 70 -7.42 -7.36 -3.10
CA GLU A 70 -8.35 -6.28 -2.80
C GLU A 70 -8.38 -6.08 -1.31
N VAL A 71 -8.36 -4.82 -0.88
CA VAL A 71 -8.24 -4.53 0.53
C VAL A 71 -8.97 -3.25 0.86
N GLN A 72 -9.55 -3.22 2.05
CA GLN A 72 -10.15 -2.02 2.60
C GLN A 72 -9.08 -1.31 3.42
N CYS A 73 -9.02 0.01 3.31
CA CYS A 73 -7.98 0.76 3.99
C CYS A 73 -8.46 2.16 4.33
N THR A 74 -7.67 2.83 5.14
CA THR A 74 -7.99 4.18 5.62
C THR A 74 -6.82 5.10 5.28
N VAL A 75 -7.13 6.28 4.77
CA VAL A 75 -6.10 7.28 4.43
C VAL A 75 -5.53 7.84 5.73
N ARG A 76 -4.21 7.72 5.88
CA ARG A 76 -3.52 8.19 7.08
C ARG A 76 -2.55 9.31 6.80
N ASP A 77 -2.19 9.51 5.54
CA ASP A 77 -1.24 10.54 5.18
C ASP A 77 -1.53 11.01 3.75
N ILE A 78 -1.34 12.29 3.50
CA ILE A 78 -1.56 12.85 2.16
C ILE A 78 -0.42 13.81 1.86
N ASN A 79 0.13 13.71 0.67
CA ASN A 79 1.07 14.70 0.19
C ASN A 79 0.79 14.97 -1.29
N GLU A 80 1.64 15.75 -1.90
CA GLU A 80 1.41 16.18 -3.29
C GLU A 80 1.47 15.02 -4.27
N LYS A 81 2.06 13.90 -3.90
CA LYS A 81 2.19 12.75 -4.79
C LYS A 81 1.04 11.77 -4.65
N GLY A 82 0.39 11.73 -3.52
CA GLY A 82 -0.69 10.79 -3.30
C GLY A 82 -0.99 10.59 -1.84
N ALA A 83 -1.30 9.38 -1.45
CA ALA A 83 -1.76 9.09 -0.10
C ALA A 83 -1.16 7.82 0.46
N GLY A 84 -0.81 7.87 1.73
CA GLY A 84 -0.45 6.69 2.49
C GLY A 84 -1.71 6.14 3.13
N VAL A 85 -1.93 4.85 2.97
CA VAL A 85 -3.13 4.21 3.51
C VAL A 85 -2.72 3.04 4.40
N GLU A 86 -3.53 2.81 5.41
CA GLU A 86 -3.36 1.71 6.35
C GLU A 86 -4.41 0.66 6.04
N PHE A 87 -4.00 -0.59 5.94
CA PHE A 87 -4.95 -1.67 5.68
C PHE A 87 -5.85 -1.87 6.90
N ALA A 88 -7.13 -2.12 6.64
CA ALA A 88 -8.01 -2.61 7.68
C ALA A 88 -7.55 -4.01 8.07
N ALA A 89 -8.11 -4.55 9.15
CA ALA A 89 -7.71 -5.87 9.59
C ALA A 89 -7.83 -6.87 8.44
N LEU A 90 -6.72 -7.54 8.14
CA LEU A 90 -6.69 -8.53 7.08
C LEU A 90 -7.02 -9.90 7.65
N ASP A 91 -7.81 -10.68 6.90
CA ASP A 91 -8.03 -12.06 7.30
C ASP A 91 -6.79 -12.89 6.97
N GLN A 92 -6.78 -14.14 7.42
CA GLN A 92 -5.60 -14.96 7.25
C GLN A 92 -5.24 -15.20 5.78
N PRO A 93 -6.19 -15.50 4.90
CA PRO A 93 -5.85 -15.63 3.48
C PRO A 93 -5.24 -14.36 2.90
N GLN A 94 -5.76 -13.19 3.24
CA GLN A 94 -5.20 -11.94 2.75
C GLN A 94 -3.79 -11.73 3.27
N GLN A 95 -3.55 -12.00 4.54
CA GLN A 95 -2.22 -11.87 5.13
C GLN A 95 -1.22 -12.77 4.42
N ARG A 96 -1.63 -14.00 4.14
CA ARG A 96 -0.74 -14.95 3.49
C ARG A 96 -0.41 -14.52 2.06
N ILE A 97 -1.41 -14.09 1.32
CA ILE A 97 -1.21 -13.62 -0.04
C ILE A 97 -0.25 -12.43 -0.04
N LEU A 98 -0.46 -11.49 0.84
CA LEU A 98 0.37 -10.31 0.92
C LEU A 98 1.81 -10.66 1.30
N GLN A 99 2.00 -11.52 2.27
CA GLN A 99 3.34 -11.90 2.70
C GLN A 99 4.10 -12.60 1.60
N GLU A 100 3.44 -13.49 0.88
CA GLU A 100 4.08 -14.17 -0.25
C GLU A 100 4.47 -13.17 -1.32
N PHE A 101 3.59 -12.24 -1.62
CA PHE A 101 3.87 -11.25 -2.63
C PHE A 101 5.06 -10.38 -2.23
N LEU A 102 5.11 -9.96 -0.96
CA LEU A 102 6.20 -9.11 -0.50
C LEU A 102 7.55 -9.80 -0.61
N ARG A 103 7.59 -11.10 -0.49
CA ARG A 103 8.83 -11.83 -0.69
C ARG A 103 9.35 -11.69 -2.11
N THR A 104 8.44 -11.66 -3.08
CA THR A 104 8.85 -11.58 -4.47
C THR A 104 9.39 -10.19 -4.83
N LEU A 105 9.10 -9.18 -4.01
CA LEU A 105 9.55 -7.82 -4.26
C LEU A 105 10.93 -7.51 -3.71
N ARG A 106 11.49 -8.43 -2.95
CA ARG A 106 12.80 -8.18 -2.38
C ARG A 106 13.86 -8.18 -3.45
N PRO A 107 14.79 -7.23 -3.38
CA PRO A 107 15.90 -7.20 -4.33
C PRO A 107 16.86 -8.33 -4.10
#